data_0bc42056111006fe32a9c5f8734c0ff5
#
_entry.id   0bc42056111006fe32a9c5f8734c0ff5
#
_cell.length_a   1.000
_cell.length_b   1.000
_cell.length_c   1.000
_cell.angle_alpha   90.00
_cell.angle_beta   90.00
_cell.angle_gamma   90.00
#
_symmetry.space_group_name_H-M   'P 1'
#
loop_
_entity.id
_entity.type
_entity.pdbx_description
1 polymer ?
#
loop_
_entity_poly.entity_id
_entity_poly.type
_entity_poly.pdbx_seq_one_letter_code
_entity_poly.pdbx_strand_id
1 'polypeptide(L)'
;MTLNRVKIFATVTIVLPVAVLAVIRSTPAIAVSPVQDDTAAVYKAKCAMCHSPKAEKAYNPDVSKEEQIQAVLKGKQAAKPPHMPAFEPKGMTADQAKALVEHMQGLRKPAN
;
A
#
# COMPACT_ATOMS: atom_id res chain seq x y z
N MET A 1 24.51 50.69 32.04
CA MET A 1 24.61 50.08 30.69
C MET A 1 24.63 48.54 30.68
N THR A 2 24.66 47.88 31.81
CA THR A 2 24.79 46.41 31.89
C THR A 2 23.46 45.65 31.90
N LEU A 3 22.39 46.23 32.38
CA LEU A 3 21.08 45.54 32.49
C LEU A 3 20.41 45.24 31.15
N ASN A 4 20.57 46.12 30.15
CA ASN A 4 19.97 45.91 28.81
C ASN A 4 20.65 44.82 27.98
N ARG A 5 21.96 44.63 28.20
CA ARG A 5 22.72 43.55 27.52
C ARG A 5 22.32 42.17 28.06
N VAL A 6 22.08 42.04 29.35
CA VAL A 6 21.64 40.80 29.97
C VAL A 6 20.21 40.40 29.50
N LYS A 7 19.32 41.37 29.36
CA LYS A 7 17.95 41.11 28.84
C LYS A 7 17.95 40.66 27.40
N ILE A 8 18.80 41.22 26.55
CA ILE A 8 18.91 40.83 25.12
C ILE A 8 19.47 39.41 24.99
N PHE A 9 20.49 39.06 25.80
CA PHE A 9 21.06 37.70 25.77
C PHE A 9 20.07 36.64 26.28
N ALA A 10 19.29 36.98 27.32
CA ALA A 10 18.29 36.06 27.87
C ALA A 10 17.13 35.77 26.87
N THR A 11 16.68 36.79 26.13
CA THR A 11 15.62 36.62 25.12
C THR A 11 16.11 35.84 23.89
N VAL A 12 17.36 36.10 23.43
CA VAL A 12 17.92 35.37 22.28
C VAL A 12 18.16 33.89 22.64
N THR A 13 18.57 33.59 23.87
CA THR A 13 18.88 32.22 24.31
C THR A 13 17.61 31.35 24.44
N ILE A 14 16.44 31.97 24.77
CA ILE A 14 15.20 31.23 24.95
C ILE A 14 14.41 31.11 23.63
N VAL A 15 14.38 32.16 22.80
CA VAL A 15 13.60 32.17 21.55
C VAL A 15 14.23 31.27 20.48
N LEU A 16 15.55 31.22 20.39
CA LEU A 16 16.23 30.43 19.37
C LEU A 16 15.99 28.91 19.50
N PRO A 17 16.11 28.27 20.69
CA PRO A 17 15.83 26.84 20.82
C PRO A 17 14.34 26.49 20.60
N VAL A 18 13.42 27.40 20.95
CA VAL A 18 11.98 27.17 20.71
C VAL A 18 11.67 27.20 19.21
N ALA A 19 12.26 28.13 18.46
CA ALA A 19 12.09 28.19 17.01
C ALA A 19 12.68 26.97 16.29
N VAL A 20 13.84 26.47 16.73
CA VAL A 20 14.45 25.26 16.18
C VAL A 20 13.61 24.01 16.46
N LEU A 21 13.04 23.89 17.68
CA LEU A 21 12.13 22.79 18.02
C LEU A 21 10.84 22.80 17.21
N ALA A 22 10.31 23.98 16.88
CA ALA A 22 9.11 24.11 16.03
C ALA A 22 9.37 23.66 14.58
N VAL A 23 10.55 23.93 14.04
CA VAL A 23 10.92 23.52 12.67
C VAL A 23 11.10 22.00 12.57
N ILE A 24 11.64 21.34 13.59
CA ILE A 24 11.83 19.88 13.60
C ILE A 24 10.49 19.13 13.65
N ARG A 25 9.43 19.73 14.19
CA ARG A 25 8.09 19.13 14.25
C ARG A 25 7.27 19.30 12.98
N SER A 26 7.75 20.09 12.05
CA SER A 26 7.06 20.38 10.77
C SER A 26 7.57 19.56 9.60
N THR A 27 8.16 18.38 9.83
CA THR A 27 8.33 17.43 8.74
C THR A 27 6.95 17.00 8.28
N PRO A 28 6.56 17.29 7.02
CA PRO A 28 5.34 16.71 6.50
C PRO A 28 5.51 15.19 6.57
N ALA A 29 4.64 14.52 7.31
CA ALA A 29 4.49 13.10 7.16
C ALA A 29 4.19 12.90 5.66
N ILE A 30 5.12 12.31 4.93
CA ILE A 30 4.85 11.81 3.59
C ILE A 30 3.76 10.76 3.84
N ALA A 31 2.51 11.16 3.64
CA ALA A 31 1.43 10.22 3.55
C ALA A 31 1.80 9.33 2.36
N VAL A 32 2.34 8.15 2.67
CA VAL A 32 2.42 7.07 1.70
C VAL A 32 0.96 6.83 1.35
N SER A 33 0.52 7.39 0.22
CA SER A 33 -0.79 7.09 -0.34
C SER A 33 -0.92 5.58 -0.37
N PRO A 34 -1.96 5.01 0.21
CA PRO A 34 -2.13 3.57 0.14
C PRO A 34 -2.15 3.17 -1.34
N VAL A 35 -1.44 2.10 -1.64
CA VAL A 35 -1.30 1.45 -2.96
C VAL A 35 -2.66 1.12 -3.63
N GLN A 36 -3.76 1.61 -3.08
CA GLN A 36 -5.13 1.26 -3.42
C GLN A 36 -5.59 1.80 -4.77
N ASP A 37 -5.14 2.99 -5.20
CA ASP A 37 -5.61 3.58 -6.46
C ASP A 37 -5.09 2.83 -7.69
N ASP A 38 -3.94 2.16 -7.56
CA ASP A 38 -3.35 1.39 -8.66
C ASP A 38 -3.80 -0.09 -8.68
N THR A 39 -4.29 -0.63 -7.56
CA THR A 39 -4.67 -2.05 -7.44
C THR A 39 -5.79 -2.44 -8.40
N ALA A 40 -6.82 -1.61 -8.54
CA ALA A 40 -7.92 -1.86 -9.46
C ALA A 40 -7.47 -1.80 -10.93
N ALA A 41 -6.56 -0.87 -11.25
CA ALA A 41 -5.97 -0.76 -12.58
C ALA A 41 -5.09 -1.98 -12.89
N VAL A 42 -4.26 -2.41 -11.95
CA VAL A 42 -3.42 -3.62 -12.06
C VAL A 42 -4.30 -4.86 -12.23
N TYR A 43 -5.36 -5.01 -11.43
CA TYR A 43 -6.32 -6.10 -11.57
C TYR A 43 -6.94 -6.14 -12.96
N LYS A 44 -7.45 -5.01 -13.44
CA LYS A 44 -8.06 -4.89 -14.76
C LYS A 44 -7.09 -5.26 -15.88
N ALA A 45 -5.84 -4.82 -15.78
CA ALA A 45 -4.84 -5.02 -16.83
C ALA A 45 -4.25 -6.44 -16.85
N LYS A 46 -4.08 -7.08 -15.69
CA LYS A 46 -3.29 -8.31 -15.55
C LYS A 46 -4.10 -9.54 -15.13
N CYS A 47 -5.25 -9.36 -14.48
CA CYS A 47 -5.99 -10.44 -13.84
C CYS A 47 -7.38 -10.67 -14.46
N ALA A 48 -8.09 -9.60 -14.80
CA ALA A 48 -9.48 -9.66 -15.23
C ALA A 48 -9.71 -10.45 -16.51
N MET A 49 -8.70 -10.59 -17.37
CA MET A 49 -8.77 -11.39 -18.59
C MET A 49 -9.11 -12.86 -18.27
N CYS A 50 -8.53 -13.43 -17.23
CA CYS A 50 -8.77 -14.80 -16.79
C CYS A 50 -9.81 -14.89 -15.67
N HIS A 51 -9.83 -13.92 -14.76
CA HIS A 51 -10.69 -13.94 -13.56
C HIS A 51 -12.03 -13.22 -13.76
N SER A 52 -12.30 -12.60 -14.90
CA SER A 52 -13.42 -11.69 -15.18
C SER A 52 -13.37 -10.38 -14.37
N PRO A 53 -14.09 -9.32 -14.81
CA PRO A 53 -14.09 -8.04 -14.08
C PRO A 53 -14.58 -8.11 -12.63
N LYS A 54 -15.36 -9.13 -12.28
CA LYS A 54 -15.93 -9.36 -10.95
C LYS A 54 -15.30 -10.53 -10.20
N ALA A 55 -14.13 -11.01 -10.63
CA ALA A 55 -13.44 -12.16 -10.06
C ALA A 55 -14.33 -13.43 -9.94
N GLU A 56 -15.17 -13.69 -10.94
CA GLU A 56 -16.13 -14.81 -10.91
C GLU A 56 -15.53 -16.10 -11.48
N LYS A 57 -14.55 -15.98 -12.37
CA LYS A 57 -13.92 -17.12 -13.05
C LYS A 57 -12.60 -17.48 -12.38
N ALA A 58 -12.32 -18.78 -12.30
CA ALA A 58 -11.05 -19.33 -11.82
C ALA A 58 -10.62 -18.79 -10.43
N TYR A 59 -11.57 -18.38 -9.60
CA TYR A 59 -11.36 -17.84 -8.27
C TYR A 59 -12.21 -18.61 -7.27
N ASN A 60 -11.58 -19.16 -6.23
CA ASN A 60 -12.27 -19.83 -5.13
C ASN A 60 -12.16 -18.97 -3.85
N PRO A 61 -13.29 -18.41 -3.36
CA PRO A 61 -13.29 -17.60 -2.14
C PRO A 61 -13.02 -18.40 -0.85
N ASP A 62 -13.20 -19.73 -0.89
CA ASP A 62 -13.02 -20.59 0.30
C ASP A 62 -11.56 -20.91 0.58
N VAL A 63 -10.66 -20.61 -0.35
CA VAL A 63 -9.21 -20.76 -0.17
C VAL A 63 -8.69 -19.69 0.76
N SER A 64 -7.77 -20.05 1.66
CA SER A 64 -7.19 -19.09 2.60
C SER A 64 -6.53 -17.91 1.90
N LYS A 65 -6.54 -16.74 2.54
CA LYS A 65 -5.96 -15.52 1.98
C LYS A 65 -4.47 -15.70 1.66
N GLU A 66 -3.75 -16.38 2.54
CA GLU A 66 -2.32 -16.69 2.38
C GLU A 66 -2.07 -17.54 1.14
N GLU A 67 -2.87 -18.59 0.94
CA GLU A 67 -2.76 -19.44 -0.26
C GLU A 67 -3.08 -18.65 -1.54
N GLN A 68 -4.07 -17.76 -1.50
CA GLN A 68 -4.39 -16.88 -2.62
C GLN A 68 -3.23 -15.93 -2.94
N ILE A 69 -2.57 -15.33 -1.92
CA ILE A 69 -1.39 -14.48 -2.09
C ILE A 69 -0.23 -15.28 -2.71
N GLN A 70 0.02 -16.50 -2.22
CA GLN A 70 1.05 -17.37 -2.80
C GLN A 70 0.74 -17.75 -4.23
N ALA A 71 -0.53 -18.00 -4.58
CA ALA A 71 -0.94 -18.26 -5.95
C ALA A 71 -0.66 -17.07 -6.87
N VAL A 72 -0.84 -15.83 -6.41
CA VAL A 72 -0.48 -14.62 -7.17
C VAL A 72 1.04 -14.54 -7.37
N LEU A 73 1.81 -14.76 -6.32
CA LEU A 73 3.28 -14.63 -6.38
C LEU A 73 3.93 -15.76 -7.18
N LYS A 74 3.60 -17.00 -6.89
CA LYS A 74 4.25 -18.21 -7.41
C LYS A 74 3.56 -18.82 -8.63
N GLY A 75 2.35 -18.34 -8.95
CA GLY A 75 1.49 -18.97 -9.93
C GLY A 75 0.78 -20.22 -9.40
N LYS A 76 -0.16 -20.73 -10.15
CA LYS A 76 -0.87 -21.97 -9.82
C LYS A 76 -1.13 -22.81 -11.07
N GLN A 77 -0.74 -24.08 -11.01
CA GLN A 77 -1.06 -25.06 -12.05
C GLN A 77 -2.55 -25.41 -11.97
N ALA A 78 -3.27 -25.22 -13.05
CA ALA A 78 -4.63 -25.69 -13.19
C ALA A 78 -4.61 -27.11 -13.80
N ALA A 79 -5.70 -27.87 -13.60
CA ALA A 79 -5.86 -29.19 -14.23
C ALA A 79 -5.85 -29.13 -15.76
N LYS A 80 -6.27 -28.00 -16.32
CA LYS A 80 -6.24 -27.70 -17.76
C LYS A 80 -5.77 -26.27 -17.97
N PRO A 81 -5.05 -25.95 -19.07
CA PRO A 81 -4.71 -24.57 -19.44
C PRO A 81 -5.94 -23.67 -19.58
N PRO A 82 -5.81 -22.35 -19.32
CA PRO A 82 -4.58 -21.64 -18.97
C PRO A 82 -4.19 -21.81 -17.49
N HIS A 83 -2.89 -21.90 -17.23
CA HIS A 83 -2.34 -21.89 -15.87
C HIS A 83 -2.17 -20.45 -15.38
N MET A 84 -2.30 -20.23 -14.08
CA MET A 84 -2.03 -18.91 -13.51
C MET A 84 -0.52 -18.65 -13.48
N PRO A 85 -0.02 -17.61 -14.13
CA PRO A 85 1.41 -17.31 -14.14
C PRO A 85 1.88 -16.76 -12.79
N ALA A 86 3.18 -16.94 -12.49
CA ALA A 86 3.83 -16.29 -11.37
C ALA A 86 4.07 -14.80 -11.65
N PHE A 87 3.76 -13.93 -10.68
CA PHE A 87 3.97 -12.49 -10.82
C PHE A 87 5.15 -11.96 -9.99
N GLU A 88 5.66 -12.72 -9.02
CA GLU A 88 6.87 -12.36 -8.26
C GLU A 88 8.10 -12.11 -9.16
N PRO A 89 8.39 -12.98 -10.16
CA PRO A 89 9.50 -12.74 -11.09
C PRO A 89 9.29 -11.51 -11.99
N LYS A 90 8.06 -11.01 -12.06
CA LYS A 90 7.68 -9.80 -12.82
C LYS A 90 7.67 -8.54 -11.95
N GLY A 91 8.23 -8.61 -10.74
CA GLY A 91 8.38 -7.48 -9.82
C GLY A 91 7.20 -7.22 -8.89
N MET A 92 6.23 -8.14 -8.80
CA MET A 92 5.12 -8.00 -7.85
C MET A 92 5.58 -8.32 -6.43
N THR A 93 5.33 -7.39 -5.50
CA THR A 93 5.63 -7.58 -4.08
C THR A 93 4.52 -8.33 -3.36
N ALA A 94 4.82 -8.86 -2.16
CA ALA A 94 3.83 -9.52 -1.31
C ALA A 94 2.69 -8.58 -0.90
N ASP A 95 2.98 -7.29 -0.65
CA ASP A 95 1.97 -6.30 -0.30
C ASP A 95 1.04 -5.99 -1.48
N GLN A 96 1.57 -5.92 -2.69
CA GLN A 96 0.77 -5.76 -3.90
C GLN A 96 -0.10 -6.99 -4.17
N ALA A 97 0.44 -8.20 -3.99
CA ALA A 97 -0.33 -9.43 -4.11
C ALA A 97 -1.46 -9.50 -3.07
N LYS A 98 -1.18 -9.10 -1.83
CA LYS A 98 -2.18 -8.99 -0.77
C LYS A 98 -3.29 -8.00 -1.13
N ALA A 99 -2.95 -6.81 -1.61
CA ALA A 99 -3.91 -5.80 -2.04
C ALA A 99 -4.80 -6.31 -3.20
N LEU A 100 -4.22 -7.04 -4.16
CA LEU A 100 -4.98 -7.66 -5.26
C LEU A 100 -5.96 -8.73 -4.76
N VAL A 101 -5.55 -9.58 -3.82
CA VAL A 101 -6.43 -10.60 -3.22
C VAL A 101 -7.58 -9.93 -2.47
N GLU A 102 -7.31 -8.88 -1.69
CA GLU A 102 -8.34 -8.11 -0.99
C GLU A 102 -9.30 -7.43 -1.96
N HIS A 103 -8.79 -6.88 -3.05
CA HIS A 103 -9.61 -6.31 -4.12
C HIS A 103 -10.55 -7.37 -4.74
N MET A 104 -10.02 -8.55 -5.09
CA MET A 104 -10.83 -9.65 -5.63
C MET A 104 -11.91 -10.12 -4.66
N GLN A 105 -11.58 -10.25 -3.38
CA GLN A 105 -12.55 -10.58 -2.32
C GLN A 105 -13.65 -9.50 -2.22
N GLY A 106 -13.27 -8.21 -2.35
CA GLY A 106 -14.22 -7.10 -2.39
C GLY A 106 -15.18 -7.17 -3.57
N LEU A 107 -14.68 -7.54 -4.76
CA LEU A 107 -15.51 -7.70 -5.97
C LEU A 107 -16.56 -8.82 -5.85
N ARG A 108 -16.30 -9.80 -4.99
CA ARG A 108 -17.21 -10.96 -4.74
C ARG A 108 -18.22 -10.72 -3.64
N LYS A 109 -18.04 -9.70 -2.82
CA LYS A 109 -19.04 -9.34 -1.81
C LYS A 109 -20.27 -8.74 -2.49
N PRO A 110 -21.50 -9.18 -2.13
CA PRO A 110 -22.69 -8.51 -2.63
C PRO A 110 -22.67 -7.04 -2.17
N ALA A 111 -23.04 -6.14 -3.06
CA ALA A 111 -23.29 -4.75 -2.69
C ALA A 111 -24.52 -4.74 -1.75
N ASN A 112 -24.28 -4.36 -0.48
CA ASN A 112 -25.35 -4.11 0.48
C ASN A 112 -26.01 -2.78 0.14
#